data_3acaeff7c379529d0ef95674413dd4bf
#
_entry.id   3acaeff7c379529d0ef95674413dd4bf
#
_cell.length_a   1.000
_cell.length_b   1.000
_cell.length_c   1.000
_cell.angle_alpha   90.00
_cell.angle_beta   90.00
_cell.angle_gamma   90.00
#
_symmetry.space_group_name_H-M   'P 1'
#
loop_
_entity.id
_entity.type
_entity.pdbx_description
1 polymer ?
#
loop_
_entity_poly.entity_id
_entity_poly.type
_entity_poly.pdbx_seq_one_letter_code
_entity_poly.pdbx_strand_id
1 'polypeptide(L)'
;MYKVYIENSAVLFVQQLPADPQGEVFRLAPGETPAITKFLQKLQFTKKLYVISENIERIFDEFRASLPFIEAAGGLVVDDAAKVLMIFRNGRWDLPKGKLEPGERIEDCAVREVSEECGLRIEELQRKEPITHTFHCYRIREQWVLKRTAWYHMRYVGGQ
;
A
#
# COMPACT_ATOMS: atom_id res chain seq x y z
N MET A 1 -5.43 12.73 -3.23
CA MET A 1 -4.00 12.36 -3.37
C MET A 1 -3.85 10.86 -3.29
N TYR A 2 -3.11 10.26 -4.23
CA TYR A 2 -2.68 8.86 -4.16
C TYR A 2 -1.17 8.82 -4.01
N LYS A 3 -0.67 7.89 -3.20
CA LYS A 3 0.76 7.67 -2.99
C LYS A 3 1.10 6.21 -3.25
N VAL A 4 2.02 6.00 -4.18
CA VAL A 4 2.52 4.67 -4.56
C VAL A 4 3.98 4.56 -4.15
N TYR A 5 4.28 3.60 -3.30
CA TYR A 5 5.64 3.28 -2.90
C TYR A 5 6.28 2.33 -3.91
N ILE A 6 7.52 2.63 -4.27
CA ILE A 6 8.35 1.82 -5.18
C ILE A 6 9.74 1.72 -4.54
N GLU A 7 10.07 0.58 -3.97
CA GLU A 7 11.30 0.39 -3.18
C GLU A 7 11.46 1.47 -2.08
N ASN A 8 12.50 2.30 -2.19
CA ASN A 8 12.78 3.40 -1.25
C ASN A 8 12.28 4.76 -1.77
N SER A 9 11.41 4.76 -2.75
CA SER A 9 10.89 5.95 -3.44
C SER A 9 9.37 5.99 -3.42
N ALA A 10 8.79 7.13 -3.79
CA ALA A 10 7.34 7.28 -3.90
C ALA A 10 6.93 8.13 -5.10
N VAL A 11 5.83 7.74 -5.74
CA VAL A 11 5.09 8.53 -6.72
C VAL A 11 3.83 9.05 -6.06
N LEU A 12 3.62 10.37 -6.10
CA LEU A 12 2.48 11.06 -5.52
C LEU A 12 1.63 11.68 -6.63
N PHE A 13 0.41 11.22 -6.77
CA PHE A 13 -0.58 11.80 -7.69
C PHE A 13 -1.32 12.92 -6.94
N VAL A 14 -1.14 14.15 -7.39
CA VAL A 14 -1.63 15.34 -6.69
C VAL A 14 -2.32 16.32 -7.64
N GLN A 15 -3.31 17.06 -7.14
CA GLN A 15 -3.90 18.18 -7.88
C GLN A 15 -3.07 19.44 -7.74
N GLN A 16 -2.46 19.64 -6.57
CA GLN A 16 -1.62 20.78 -6.27
C GLN A 16 -0.33 20.32 -5.60
N LEU A 17 0.76 21.00 -5.88
CA LEU A 17 2.02 20.77 -5.20
C LEU A 17 1.95 21.32 -3.75
N PRO A 18 2.66 20.68 -2.81
CA PRO A 18 2.93 21.30 -1.53
C PRO A 18 3.77 22.58 -1.73
N ALA A 19 3.76 23.46 -0.73
CA ALA A 19 4.46 24.74 -0.78
C ALA A 19 5.99 24.57 -1.02
N ASP A 20 6.56 23.49 -0.49
CA ASP A 20 7.98 23.12 -0.69
C ASP A 20 8.07 21.66 -1.12
N PRO A 21 7.95 21.35 -2.41
CA PRO A 21 7.99 19.98 -2.92
C PRO A 21 9.40 19.41 -2.84
N GLN A 22 9.59 18.45 -1.94
CA GLN A 22 10.84 17.71 -1.78
C GLN A 22 10.93 16.58 -2.82
N GLY A 23 11.05 16.91 -4.12
CA GLY A 23 11.07 15.94 -5.20
C GLY A 23 10.94 16.55 -6.58
N GLU A 24 10.94 15.70 -7.62
CA GLU A 24 10.74 16.11 -8.99
C GLU A 24 9.25 16.18 -9.34
N VAL A 25 8.91 17.12 -10.23
CA VAL A 25 7.54 17.30 -10.73
C VAL A 25 7.44 16.73 -12.13
N PHE A 26 6.49 15.86 -12.36
CA PHE A 26 6.19 15.25 -13.64
C PHE A 26 4.78 15.66 -14.11
N ARG A 27 4.71 16.21 -15.32
CA ARG A 27 3.46 16.56 -15.98
C ARG A 27 3.26 15.66 -17.17
N LEU A 28 2.14 14.97 -17.21
CA LEU A 28 1.74 14.20 -18.39
C LEU A 28 1.39 15.15 -19.54
N ALA A 29 1.88 14.86 -20.73
CA ALA A 29 1.44 15.57 -21.93
C ALA A 29 -0.04 15.25 -22.23
N PRO A 30 -0.76 16.12 -22.97
CA PRO A 30 -2.12 15.82 -23.40
C PRO A 30 -2.19 14.47 -24.14
N GLY A 31 -3.08 13.58 -23.68
CA GLY A 31 -3.24 12.21 -24.21
C GLY A 31 -2.17 11.21 -23.78
N GLU A 32 -1.21 11.60 -22.98
CA GLU A 32 -0.21 10.71 -22.43
C GLU A 32 -0.79 9.91 -21.24
N THR A 33 -0.56 8.60 -21.23
CA THR A 33 -0.95 7.72 -20.13
C THR A 33 0.20 7.59 -19.12
N PRO A 34 -0.12 7.53 -17.82
CA PRO A 34 0.88 7.28 -16.80
C PRO A 34 1.43 5.85 -16.92
N ALA A 35 2.75 5.70 -16.95
CA ALA A 35 3.42 4.42 -17.10
C ALA A 35 4.52 4.24 -16.06
N ILE A 36 4.60 3.04 -15.47
CA ILE A 36 5.62 2.71 -14.46
C ILE A 36 7.04 2.93 -14.97
N THR A 37 7.31 2.61 -16.22
CA THR A 37 8.64 2.77 -16.84
C THR A 37 9.10 4.22 -16.86
N LYS A 38 8.20 5.18 -17.15
CA LYS A 38 8.49 6.61 -17.11
C LYS A 38 8.79 7.09 -15.68
N PHE A 39 8.02 6.61 -14.71
CA PHE A 39 8.24 6.93 -13.31
C PHE A 39 9.58 6.40 -12.81
N LEU A 40 9.94 5.17 -13.17
CA LEU A 40 11.22 4.57 -12.80
C LEU A 40 12.41 5.35 -13.37
N GLN A 41 12.34 5.83 -14.63
CA GLN A 41 13.36 6.68 -15.20
C GLN A 41 13.58 7.97 -14.39
N LYS A 42 12.51 8.60 -13.93
CA LYS A 42 12.58 9.81 -13.09
C LYS A 42 13.08 9.50 -11.67
N LEU A 43 12.65 8.40 -11.08
CA LEU A 43 13.05 7.99 -9.75
C LEU A 43 14.52 7.58 -9.61
N GLN A 44 15.27 7.48 -10.72
CA GLN A 44 16.74 7.37 -10.69
C GLN A 44 17.42 8.61 -10.11
N PHE A 45 16.77 9.78 -10.23
CA PHE A 45 17.33 11.07 -9.84
C PHE A 45 16.68 11.67 -8.60
N THR A 46 15.56 11.12 -8.14
CA THR A 46 14.81 11.59 -6.97
C THR A 46 14.20 10.45 -6.18
N LYS A 47 13.89 10.70 -4.90
CA LYS A 47 13.14 9.76 -4.07
C LYS A 47 11.64 10.02 -4.06
N LYS A 48 11.21 11.17 -4.55
CA LYS A 48 9.79 11.54 -4.67
C LYS A 48 9.52 12.12 -6.05
N LEU A 49 8.46 11.63 -6.68
CA LEU A 49 7.97 12.11 -7.96
C LEU A 49 6.52 12.58 -7.76
N TYR A 50 6.25 13.84 -8.04
CA TYR A 50 4.90 14.40 -8.02
C TYR A 50 4.31 14.36 -9.42
N VAL A 51 3.24 13.60 -9.61
CA VAL A 51 2.45 13.57 -10.85
C VAL A 51 1.26 14.50 -10.67
N ILE A 52 1.29 15.64 -11.38
CA ILE A 52 0.22 16.66 -11.30
C ILE A 52 -0.84 16.40 -12.36
N SER A 53 -2.10 16.43 -11.92
CA SER A 53 -3.27 16.42 -12.81
C SER A 53 -4.45 17.09 -12.12
N GLU A 54 -5.29 17.77 -12.90
CA GLU A 54 -6.59 18.28 -12.43
C GLU A 54 -7.56 17.14 -12.09
N ASN A 55 -7.43 15.99 -12.77
CA ASN A 55 -8.21 14.77 -12.53
C ASN A 55 -7.31 13.61 -12.10
N ILE A 56 -6.92 13.61 -10.82
CA ILE A 56 -6.02 12.58 -10.26
C ILE A 56 -6.67 11.21 -10.20
N GLU A 57 -8.01 11.13 -10.04
CA GLU A 57 -8.74 9.86 -10.03
C GLU A 57 -8.56 9.14 -11.37
N ARG A 58 -8.82 9.86 -12.48
CA ARG A 58 -8.66 9.30 -13.82
C ARG A 58 -7.22 8.85 -14.09
N ILE A 59 -6.24 9.70 -13.78
CA ILE A 59 -4.82 9.38 -14.01
C ILE A 59 -4.38 8.20 -13.14
N PHE A 60 -4.82 8.13 -11.91
CA PHE A 60 -4.50 7.01 -11.04
C PHE A 60 -5.18 5.71 -11.50
N ASP A 61 -6.43 5.76 -11.97
CA ASP A 61 -7.14 4.61 -12.52
C ASP A 61 -6.49 4.10 -13.81
N GLU A 62 -6.04 4.99 -14.70
CA GLU A 62 -5.27 4.64 -15.89
C GLU A 62 -3.94 3.96 -15.50
N PHE A 63 -3.21 4.50 -14.52
CA PHE A 63 -2.01 3.88 -13.99
C PHE A 63 -2.27 2.49 -13.42
N ARG A 64 -3.31 2.37 -12.59
CA ARG A 64 -3.72 1.09 -12.00
C ARG A 64 -4.09 0.06 -13.08
N ALA A 65 -4.82 0.47 -14.12
CA ALA A 65 -5.21 -0.40 -15.21
C ALA A 65 -4.04 -0.86 -16.09
N SER A 66 -2.91 -0.14 -16.06
CA SER A 66 -1.70 -0.49 -16.83
C SER A 66 -0.85 -1.60 -16.20
N LEU A 67 -1.17 -2.05 -14.99
CA LEU A 67 -0.39 -3.03 -14.23
C LEU A 67 -1.30 -4.17 -13.72
N PRO A 68 -0.80 -5.39 -13.60
CA PRO A 68 -1.47 -6.40 -12.81
C PRO A 68 -1.73 -5.88 -11.39
N PHE A 69 -2.95 -6.09 -10.92
CA PHE A 69 -3.41 -5.55 -9.65
C PHE A 69 -3.59 -6.66 -8.62
N ILE A 70 -3.01 -6.47 -7.44
CA ILE A 70 -3.08 -7.41 -6.32
C ILE A 70 -3.77 -6.71 -5.15
N GLU A 71 -4.79 -7.35 -4.59
CA GLU A 71 -5.39 -6.94 -3.34
C GLU A 71 -4.79 -7.72 -2.17
N ALA A 72 -4.61 -7.02 -1.06
CA ALA A 72 -4.11 -7.56 0.20
C ALA A 72 -4.80 -6.85 1.36
N ALA A 73 -4.78 -7.46 2.52
CA ALA A 73 -5.24 -6.83 3.74
C ALA A 73 -4.35 -7.22 4.92
N GLY A 74 -4.37 -6.40 5.95
CA GLY A 74 -3.61 -6.64 7.17
C GLY A 74 -4.09 -5.77 8.33
N GLY A 75 -3.41 -5.89 9.45
CA GLY A 75 -3.83 -5.25 10.69
C GLY A 75 -2.74 -4.45 11.39
N LEU A 76 -3.16 -3.32 11.95
CA LEU A 76 -2.49 -2.67 13.07
C LEU A 76 -3.10 -3.24 14.34
N VAL A 77 -2.44 -4.24 14.92
CA VAL A 77 -2.91 -4.96 16.10
C VAL A 77 -2.30 -4.34 17.35
N VAL A 78 -3.16 -3.96 18.30
CA VAL A 78 -2.75 -3.31 19.57
C VAL A 78 -3.34 -4.08 20.74
N ASP A 79 -2.55 -4.32 21.77
CA ASP A 79 -3.02 -4.91 23.05
C ASP A 79 -3.53 -3.84 24.03
N ASP A 80 -3.99 -4.27 25.20
CA ASP A 80 -4.51 -3.38 26.24
C ASP A 80 -3.42 -2.51 26.90
N ALA A 81 -2.16 -2.84 26.72
CA ALA A 81 -1.01 -2.04 27.15
C ALA A 81 -0.49 -1.09 26.05
N ALA A 82 -1.27 -0.91 24.97
CA ALA A 82 -0.91 -0.10 23.79
C ALA A 82 0.35 -0.57 23.06
N LYS A 83 0.74 -1.84 23.18
CA LYS A 83 1.82 -2.41 22.40
C LYS A 83 1.32 -2.82 21.02
N VAL A 84 2.12 -2.54 20.01
CA VAL A 84 1.83 -2.86 18.61
C VAL A 84 2.48 -4.18 18.23
N LEU A 85 1.70 -5.10 17.64
CA LEU A 85 2.22 -6.33 17.05
C LEU A 85 2.92 -6.01 15.74
N MET A 86 4.17 -6.43 15.63
CA MET A 86 4.95 -6.30 14.42
C MET A 86 5.64 -7.62 14.09
N ILE A 87 5.85 -7.89 12.81
CA ILE A 87 6.64 -9.01 12.32
C ILE A 87 8.02 -8.51 11.86
N PHE A 88 9.05 -9.34 12.08
CA PHE A 88 10.39 -9.05 11.54
C PHE A 88 10.67 -10.02 10.40
N ARG A 89 10.78 -9.49 9.18
CA ARG A 89 10.92 -10.27 7.97
C ARG A 89 11.86 -9.60 6.97
N ASN A 90 12.75 -10.36 6.37
CA ASN A 90 13.73 -9.84 5.39
C ASN A 90 14.55 -8.65 5.90
N GLY A 91 14.94 -8.69 7.19
CA GLY A 91 15.73 -7.64 7.81
C GLY A 91 14.98 -6.34 8.14
N ARG A 92 13.64 -6.35 8.10
CA ARG A 92 12.79 -5.17 8.35
C ARG A 92 11.62 -5.51 9.25
N TRP A 93 11.21 -4.55 10.07
CA TRP A 93 9.96 -4.57 10.78
C TRP A 93 8.81 -4.21 9.84
N ASP A 94 7.72 -4.94 9.92
CA ASP A 94 6.52 -4.77 9.10
C ASP A 94 5.27 -5.10 9.90
N LEU A 95 4.12 -4.67 9.42
CA LEU A 95 2.82 -5.09 9.94
C LEU A 95 2.37 -6.38 9.23
N PRO A 96 1.69 -7.30 9.93
CA PRO A 96 1.19 -8.54 9.35
C PRO A 96 0.12 -8.27 8.30
N LYS A 97 0.25 -8.91 7.14
CA LYS A 97 -0.63 -8.76 5.98
C LYS A 97 -0.37 -9.83 4.93
N GLY A 98 -1.38 -10.10 4.13
CA GLY A 98 -1.19 -10.94 2.97
C GLY A 98 -2.26 -10.78 1.91
N LYS A 99 -2.25 -11.66 0.91
CA LYS A 99 -3.08 -11.53 -0.29
C LYS A 99 -4.51 -11.96 -0.05
N LEU A 100 -5.43 -11.22 -0.67
CA LEU A 100 -6.84 -11.61 -0.75
C LEU A 100 -7.00 -12.90 -1.55
N GLU A 101 -7.75 -13.86 -1.02
CA GLU A 101 -8.10 -15.10 -1.71
C GLU A 101 -9.37 -14.93 -2.56
N PRO A 102 -9.55 -15.76 -3.61
CA PRO A 102 -10.77 -15.71 -4.42
C PRO A 102 -12.03 -15.96 -3.58
N GLY A 103 -12.99 -15.04 -3.68
CA GLY A 103 -14.27 -15.12 -2.94
C GLY A 103 -14.21 -14.69 -1.47
N GLU A 104 -13.03 -14.32 -0.98
CA GLU A 104 -12.85 -13.82 0.37
C GLU A 104 -13.24 -12.34 0.48
N ARG A 105 -13.82 -11.93 1.60
CA ARG A 105 -14.03 -10.51 1.89
C ARG A 105 -12.72 -9.90 2.40
N ILE A 106 -12.48 -8.65 2.04
CA ILE A 106 -11.22 -7.96 2.39
C ILE A 106 -11.01 -7.85 3.91
N GLU A 107 -12.09 -7.72 4.67
CA GLU A 107 -12.07 -7.66 6.12
C GLU A 107 -11.69 -9.00 6.76
N ASP A 108 -12.13 -10.10 6.16
CA ASP A 108 -11.85 -11.46 6.64
C ASP A 108 -10.41 -11.83 6.30
N CYS A 109 -9.94 -11.45 5.12
CA CYS A 109 -8.54 -11.53 4.71
C CYS A 109 -7.61 -10.87 5.74
N ALA A 110 -7.94 -9.66 6.21
CA ALA A 110 -7.13 -8.95 7.18
C ALA A 110 -6.94 -9.75 8.47
N VAL A 111 -8.01 -10.35 8.99
CA VAL A 111 -7.97 -11.16 10.23
C VAL A 111 -7.22 -12.47 10.01
N ARG A 112 -7.51 -13.18 8.91
CA ARG A 112 -6.85 -14.43 8.55
C ARG A 112 -5.34 -14.25 8.41
N GLU A 113 -4.90 -13.24 7.66
CA GLU A 113 -3.48 -13.01 7.43
C GLU A 113 -2.72 -12.63 8.71
N VAL A 114 -3.32 -11.82 9.58
CA VAL A 114 -2.74 -11.53 10.90
C VAL A 114 -2.64 -12.79 11.74
N SER A 115 -3.68 -13.62 11.75
CA SER A 115 -3.70 -14.90 12.45
C SER A 115 -2.59 -15.84 11.96
N GLU A 116 -2.47 -16.02 10.65
CA GLU A 116 -1.50 -16.92 10.01
C GLU A 116 -0.05 -16.45 10.19
N GLU A 117 0.23 -15.18 9.91
CA GLU A 117 1.60 -14.63 9.99
C GLU A 117 2.13 -14.50 11.42
N CYS A 118 1.24 -14.35 12.40
CA CYS A 118 1.62 -14.15 13.81
C CYS A 118 1.36 -15.37 14.69
N GLY A 119 0.74 -16.44 14.17
CA GLY A 119 0.39 -17.63 14.95
C GLY A 119 -0.65 -17.36 16.04
N LEU A 120 -1.54 -16.39 15.83
CA LEU A 120 -2.62 -16.05 16.74
C LEU A 120 -3.91 -16.79 16.34
N ARG A 121 -4.78 -17.05 17.30
CA ARG A 121 -6.12 -17.55 17.00
C ARG A 121 -7.01 -16.40 16.55
N ILE A 122 -7.92 -16.66 15.63
CA ILE A 122 -8.84 -15.65 15.08
C ILE A 122 -9.70 -15.02 16.20
N GLU A 123 -10.11 -15.82 17.21
CA GLU A 123 -10.90 -15.38 18.35
C GLU A 123 -10.15 -14.38 19.25
N GLU A 124 -8.83 -14.33 19.16
CA GLU A 124 -7.99 -13.39 19.90
C GLU A 124 -7.86 -12.03 19.21
N LEU A 125 -8.43 -11.90 18.00
CA LEU A 125 -8.34 -10.70 17.17
C LEU A 125 -9.73 -10.05 17.02
N GLN A 126 -9.91 -8.87 17.58
CA GLN A 126 -11.10 -8.06 17.36
C GLN A 126 -10.83 -7.00 16.32
N ARG A 127 -11.26 -7.26 15.07
CA ARG A 127 -11.20 -6.25 14.02
C ARG A 127 -12.11 -5.07 14.35
N LYS A 128 -11.60 -3.88 14.19
CA LYS A 128 -12.28 -2.59 14.37
C LYS A 128 -12.44 -1.90 13.02
N GLU A 129 -12.37 -0.59 13.01
CA GLU A 129 -12.53 0.26 11.83
C GLU A 129 -11.38 0.11 10.81
N PRO A 130 -11.64 0.37 9.52
CA PRO A 130 -10.58 0.53 8.54
C PRO A 130 -9.76 1.80 8.82
N ILE A 131 -8.44 1.72 8.62
CA ILE A 131 -7.52 2.84 8.82
C ILE A 131 -7.26 3.56 7.51
N THR A 132 -6.70 2.83 6.54
CA THR A 132 -6.28 3.38 5.25
C THR A 132 -5.96 2.28 4.25
N HIS A 133 -5.62 2.70 3.03
CA HIS A 133 -5.01 1.84 2.02
C HIS A 133 -3.60 2.33 1.71
N THR A 134 -2.70 1.39 1.45
CA THR A 134 -1.37 1.69 0.91
C THR A 134 -1.19 1.03 -0.45
N PHE A 135 -0.45 1.69 -1.34
CA PHE A 135 -0.15 1.18 -2.67
C PHE A 135 1.35 0.97 -2.81
N HIS A 136 1.75 -0.19 -3.32
CA HIS A 136 3.13 -0.55 -3.57
C HIS A 136 3.28 -1.13 -4.97
N CYS A 137 4.25 -0.63 -5.73
CA CYS A 137 4.72 -1.29 -6.93
C CYS A 137 5.99 -2.09 -6.62
N TYR A 138 6.02 -3.33 -7.06
CA TYR A 138 7.18 -4.21 -6.95
C TYR A 138 7.20 -5.21 -8.11
N ARG A 139 8.32 -5.90 -8.28
CA ARG A 139 8.45 -6.91 -9.34
C ARG A 139 8.13 -8.29 -8.82
N ILE A 140 7.31 -9.02 -9.58
CA ILE A 140 7.19 -10.47 -9.48
C ILE A 140 7.83 -11.04 -10.75
N ARG A 141 8.94 -11.74 -10.59
CA ARG A 141 9.79 -12.16 -11.72
C ARG A 141 10.20 -10.92 -12.55
N GLU A 142 9.79 -10.87 -13.83
CA GLU A 142 10.10 -9.76 -14.75
C GLU A 142 9.00 -8.70 -14.84
N GLN A 143 7.86 -8.90 -14.15
CA GLN A 143 6.67 -8.05 -14.29
C GLN A 143 6.47 -7.12 -13.10
N TRP A 144 6.24 -5.83 -13.35
CA TRP A 144 5.78 -4.90 -12.35
C TRP A 144 4.32 -5.13 -12.03
N VAL A 145 4.00 -5.10 -10.75
CA VAL A 145 2.62 -5.25 -10.23
C VAL A 145 2.31 -4.12 -9.27
N LEU A 146 1.05 -3.73 -9.20
CA LEU A 146 0.54 -2.78 -8.20
C LEU A 146 -0.24 -3.55 -7.14
N LYS A 147 0.17 -3.44 -5.89
CA LYS A 147 -0.54 -4.01 -4.75
C LYS A 147 -1.22 -2.90 -3.94
N ARG A 148 -2.52 -3.04 -3.69
CA ARG A 148 -3.27 -2.29 -2.68
C ARG A 148 -3.36 -3.13 -1.42
N THR A 149 -2.99 -2.57 -0.28
CA THR A 149 -3.21 -3.21 1.03
C THR A 149 -4.21 -2.40 1.83
N ALA A 150 -5.32 -3.04 2.22
CA ALA A 150 -6.30 -2.48 3.14
C ALA A 150 -5.85 -2.74 4.58
N TRP A 151 -5.77 -1.71 5.38
CA TRP A 151 -5.33 -1.78 6.77
C TRP A 151 -6.49 -1.58 7.72
N TYR A 152 -6.60 -2.47 8.73
CA TYR A 152 -7.62 -2.42 9.76
C TYR A 152 -6.98 -2.29 11.14
N HIS A 153 -7.59 -1.48 11.99
CA HIS A 153 -7.30 -1.51 13.41
C HIS A 153 -7.83 -2.81 14.00
N MET A 154 -7.02 -3.46 14.83
CA MET A 154 -7.40 -4.69 15.54
C MET A 154 -6.95 -4.61 17.00
N ARG A 155 -7.79 -5.08 17.89
CA ARG A 155 -7.43 -5.27 19.30
C ARG A 155 -7.09 -6.73 19.54
N TYR A 156 -5.95 -6.98 20.17
CA TYR A 156 -5.62 -8.30 20.68
C TYR A 156 -6.28 -8.52 22.03
N VAL A 157 -7.07 -9.60 22.16
CA VAL A 157 -7.81 -9.97 23.38
C VAL A 157 -7.43 -11.34 23.91
N GLY A 158 -6.35 -11.92 23.39
CA GLY A 158 -5.82 -13.18 23.87
C GLY A 158 -5.24 -13.05 25.27
N GLY A 159 -5.28 -14.15 26.01
CA GLY A 159 -4.60 -14.24 27.31
C GLY A 159 -3.08 -14.23 27.13
N GLN A 160 -2.39 -13.70 28.11
CA GLN A 160 -0.93 -13.76 28.23
C GLN A 160 -0.48 -15.19 28.47
#